data_c002b5cb22ea60e39e45c522fffbd94b
#
_entry.id   c002b5cb22ea60e39e45c522fffbd94b
#
_cell.length_a   1.000
_cell.length_b   1.000
_cell.length_c   1.000
_cell.angle_alpha   90.00
_cell.angle_beta   90.00
_cell.angle_gamma   90.00
#
_symmetry.space_group_name_H-M   'P 1'
#
loop_
_entity.id
_entity.type
_entity.pdbx_description
1 polymer ?
#
loop_
_entity_poly.entity_id
_entity_poly.type
_entity_poly.pdbx_seq_one_letter_code
_entity_poly.pdbx_strand_id
1 'polypeptide(L)'
;MPATPFADRTEAGRLLAAELATLADRRPVVFGLPRCGVPVAYEIAQHLGAPLDVMLVRTVRAPDDPSRLLATVLEGDPPEVRIEPDWDRAPAVSRAWLDAQVSEALREVDRRRRRYRDGNRPVSPAGRVAIVVDQAIGPGHAMAGAIRLIRDARPSMIVAAAPVAARASADHFAQVADKVVCLRREAELGPLERYYGEAQQITHEEALDCLARVV
;
A
#
# COMPACT_ATOMS: atom_id res chain seq x y z
N MET A 1 25.02 -9.71 12.43
CA MET A 1 24.70 -10.72 11.40
C MET A 1 23.50 -10.26 10.61
N PRO A 2 23.44 -10.41 9.28
CA PRO A 2 22.21 -10.15 8.55
C PRO A 2 21.09 -11.05 9.10
N ALA A 3 19.91 -10.49 9.32
CA ALA A 3 18.77 -11.26 9.80
C ALA A 3 18.35 -12.28 8.73
N THR A 4 17.97 -13.48 9.14
CA THR A 4 17.51 -14.55 8.24
C THR A 4 16.30 -14.03 7.41
N PRO A 5 16.28 -14.20 6.09
CA PRO A 5 15.11 -13.85 5.28
C PRO A 5 13.82 -14.52 5.80
N PHE A 6 12.67 -13.92 5.59
CA PHE A 6 11.40 -14.63 5.70
C PHE A 6 11.34 -15.69 4.61
N ALA A 7 10.73 -16.84 4.86
CA ALA A 7 10.56 -17.86 3.83
C ALA A 7 9.79 -17.27 2.63
N ASP A 8 8.67 -16.62 2.91
CA ASP A 8 7.81 -15.99 1.92
C ASP A 8 7.01 -14.82 2.53
N ARG A 9 6.06 -14.27 1.78
CA ARG A 9 5.15 -13.21 2.23
C ARG A 9 4.11 -13.70 3.23
N THR A 10 3.78 -14.98 3.20
CA THR A 10 2.85 -15.62 4.13
C THR A 10 3.45 -15.66 5.53
N GLU A 11 4.68 -16.17 5.68
CA GLU A 11 5.37 -16.15 6.96
C GLU A 11 5.53 -14.73 7.50
N ALA A 12 5.98 -13.81 6.65
CA ALA A 12 6.15 -12.41 7.02
C ALA A 12 4.81 -11.78 7.47
N GLY A 13 3.72 -12.11 6.77
CA GLY A 13 2.37 -11.67 7.10
C GLY A 13 1.89 -12.18 8.47
N ARG A 14 2.12 -13.46 8.77
CA ARG A 14 1.78 -14.06 10.06
C ARG A 14 2.54 -13.43 11.23
N LEU A 15 3.83 -13.22 11.04
CA LEU A 15 4.65 -12.54 12.06
C LEU A 15 4.18 -11.09 12.28
N LEU A 16 3.86 -10.38 11.21
CA LEU A 16 3.36 -9.01 11.31
C LEU A 16 1.96 -8.95 11.94
N ALA A 17 1.11 -9.94 11.68
CA ALA A 17 -0.20 -10.07 12.28
C ALA A 17 -0.15 -10.19 13.80
N ALA A 18 0.83 -10.92 14.33
CA ALA A 18 1.04 -11.03 15.78
C ALA A 18 1.34 -9.68 16.45
N GLU A 19 2.10 -8.79 15.79
CA GLU A 19 2.38 -7.43 16.28
C GLU A 19 1.13 -6.52 16.25
N LEU A 20 0.12 -6.91 15.47
CA LEU A 20 -1.14 -6.17 15.29
C LEU A 20 -2.30 -6.78 16.09
N ALA A 21 -2.11 -7.89 16.80
CA ALA A 21 -3.15 -8.64 17.50
C ALA A 21 -3.99 -7.78 18.47
N THR A 22 -3.38 -6.79 19.12
CA THR A 22 -4.07 -5.85 20.02
C THR A 22 -5.13 -4.96 19.34
N LEU A 23 -5.18 -4.98 18.01
CA LEU A 23 -6.16 -4.20 17.23
C LEU A 23 -7.40 -5.00 16.86
N ALA A 24 -7.46 -6.32 17.13
CA ALA A 24 -8.58 -7.19 16.75
C ALA A 24 -9.93 -6.67 17.27
N ASP A 25 -10.00 -6.29 18.54
CA ASP A 25 -11.24 -5.80 19.18
C ASP A 25 -11.67 -4.38 18.72
N ARG A 26 -10.84 -3.71 17.91
CA ARG A 26 -11.11 -2.34 17.44
C ARG A 26 -11.79 -2.30 16.07
N ARG A 27 -12.37 -3.41 15.63
CA ARG A 27 -13.05 -3.56 14.32
C ARG A 27 -12.18 -3.07 13.16
N PRO A 28 -10.96 -3.62 12.97
CA PRO A 28 -10.06 -3.18 11.94
C PRO A 28 -10.61 -3.49 10.53
N VAL A 29 -10.10 -2.76 9.53
CA VAL A 29 -10.16 -3.10 8.11
C VAL A 29 -8.74 -3.12 7.60
N VAL A 30 -8.37 -4.17 6.86
CA VAL A 30 -7.04 -4.33 6.30
C VAL A 30 -7.08 -3.97 4.82
N PHE A 31 -6.17 -3.12 4.38
CA PHE A 31 -6.03 -2.68 3.00
C PHE A 31 -4.67 -3.09 2.46
N GLY A 32 -4.63 -4.04 1.52
CA GLY A 32 -3.39 -4.42 0.83
C GLY A 32 -3.08 -3.48 -0.33
N LEU A 33 -1.83 -3.05 -0.47
CA LEU A 33 -1.40 -2.42 -1.71
C LEU A 33 -1.32 -3.47 -2.84
N PRO A 34 -1.68 -3.10 -4.08
CA PRO A 34 -1.91 -4.07 -5.16
C PRO A 34 -0.73 -5.00 -5.42
N ARG A 35 -1.07 -6.25 -5.68
CA ARG A 35 -0.18 -7.39 -5.87
C ARG A 35 0.55 -7.75 -4.58
N CYS A 36 1.77 -7.33 -4.37
CA CYS A 36 2.67 -7.89 -3.36
C CYS A 36 2.31 -7.54 -1.90
N GLY A 37 1.54 -6.49 -1.65
CA GLY A 37 1.00 -6.18 -0.33
C GLY A 37 -0.20 -7.04 0.06
N VAL A 38 -0.96 -7.56 -0.92
CA VAL A 38 -2.20 -8.32 -0.66
C VAL A 38 -1.95 -9.64 0.09
N PRO A 39 -0.97 -10.50 -0.25
CA PRO A 39 -0.71 -11.72 0.51
C PRO A 39 -0.32 -11.45 1.97
N VAL A 40 0.47 -10.41 2.24
CA VAL A 40 0.81 -10.00 3.61
C VAL A 40 -0.44 -9.50 4.35
N ALA A 41 -1.26 -8.69 3.68
CA ALA A 41 -2.52 -8.18 4.21
C ALA A 41 -3.54 -9.29 4.50
N TYR A 42 -3.57 -10.33 3.67
CA TYR A 42 -4.42 -11.50 3.86
C TYR A 42 -4.16 -12.20 5.19
N GLU A 43 -2.89 -12.49 5.52
CA GLU A 43 -2.54 -13.13 6.77
C GLU A 43 -2.91 -12.26 7.99
N ILE A 44 -2.76 -10.94 7.87
CA ILE A 44 -3.19 -10.00 8.92
C ILE A 44 -4.71 -10.02 9.07
N ALA A 45 -5.46 -9.95 7.97
CA ALA A 45 -6.91 -9.96 7.97
C ALA A 45 -7.47 -11.25 8.59
N GLN A 46 -6.92 -12.40 8.20
CA GLN A 46 -7.28 -13.71 8.76
C GLN A 46 -7.03 -13.76 10.28
N HIS A 47 -5.87 -13.33 10.74
CA HIS A 47 -5.52 -13.36 12.16
C HIS A 47 -6.39 -12.44 13.01
N LEU A 48 -6.75 -11.26 12.48
CA LEU A 48 -7.58 -10.28 13.19
C LEU A 48 -9.10 -10.50 13.02
N GLY A 49 -9.53 -11.46 12.20
CA GLY A 49 -10.94 -11.61 11.82
C GLY A 49 -11.50 -10.35 11.14
N ALA A 50 -10.69 -9.68 10.34
CA ALA A 50 -11.00 -8.39 9.76
C ALA A 50 -11.31 -8.50 8.26
N PRO A 51 -12.19 -7.66 7.71
CA PRO A 51 -12.33 -7.53 6.27
C PRO A 51 -11.02 -7.12 5.61
N LEU A 52 -10.74 -7.72 4.45
CA LEU A 52 -9.62 -7.37 3.58
C LEU A 52 -10.14 -6.63 2.35
N ASP A 53 -9.45 -5.58 1.97
CA ASP A 53 -9.69 -4.90 0.70
C ASP A 53 -8.36 -4.50 0.03
N VAL A 54 -8.43 -4.13 -1.25
CA VAL A 54 -7.27 -3.66 -2.01
C VAL A 54 -7.35 -2.15 -2.19
N MET A 55 -6.20 -1.48 -2.06
CA MET A 55 -6.10 -0.04 -2.26
C MET A 55 -5.57 0.28 -3.65
N LEU A 56 -6.45 0.66 -4.58
CA LEU A 56 -6.06 0.95 -5.96
C LEU A 56 -5.52 2.37 -6.08
N VAL A 57 -4.20 2.46 -6.02
CA VAL A 57 -3.43 3.70 -6.13
C VAL A 57 -2.44 3.59 -7.28
N ARG A 58 -2.28 4.66 -8.04
CA ARG A 58 -1.22 4.80 -9.04
C ARG A 58 -0.50 6.13 -8.86
N THR A 59 0.83 6.08 -8.84
CA THR A 59 1.67 7.28 -8.74
C THR A 59 2.30 7.61 -10.09
N VAL A 60 2.39 8.91 -10.39
CA VAL A 60 3.16 9.46 -11.51
C VAL A 60 4.41 10.10 -10.93
N ARG A 61 5.57 9.73 -11.45
CA ARG A 61 6.87 10.19 -10.99
C ARG A 61 7.65 10.90 -12.10
N ALA A 62 8.57 11.75 -11.71
CA ALA A 62 9.44 12.43 -12.68
C ALA A 62 10.32 11.41 -13.43
N PRO A 63 10.48 11.55 -14.75
CA PRO A 63 11.25 10.61 -15.56
C PRO A 63 12.76 10.65 -15.25
N ASP A 64 13.27 11.80 -14.85
CA ASP A 64 14.66 12.06 -14.48
C ASP A 64 14.95 11.81 -12.98
N ASP A 65 13.92 11.77 -12.15
CA ASP A 65 14.02 11.49 -10.71
C ASP A 65 12.84 10.62 -10.24
N PRO A 66 12.98 9.30 -10.26
CA PRO A 66 11.91 8.39 -9.79
C PRO A 66 11.54 8.52 -8.32
N SER A 67 12.34 9.23 -7.51
CA SER A 67 12.00 9.53 -6.11
C SER A 67 10.98 10.67 -6.00
N ARG A 68 10.88 11.52 -7.02
CA ARG A 68 10.01 12.68 -7.05
C ARG A 68 8.59 12.32 -7.51
N LEU A 69 7.64 12.47 -6.62
CA LEU A 69 6.22 12.32 -6.92
C LEU A 69 5.71 13.58 -7.65
N LEU A 70 4.92 13.39 -8.71
CA LEU A 70 4.27 14.46 -9.48
C LEU A 70 2.75 14.42 -9.36
N ALA A 71 2.17 13.22 -9.31
CA ALA A 71 0.75 13.04 -9.11
C ALA A 71 0.43 11.69 -8.51
N THR A 72 -0.72 11.60 -7.87
CA THR A 72 -1.32 10.37 -7.38
C THR A 72 -2.73 10.25 -7.94
N VAL A 73 -3.05 9.10 -8.51
CA VAL A 73 -4.39 8.73 -8.97
C VAL A 73 -4.93 7.68 -8.02
N LEU A 74 -6.10 7.93 -7.50
CA LEU A 74 -6.78 7.13 -6.49
C LEU A 74 -8.08 6.56 -7.05
N GLU A 75 -8.44 5.35 -6.63
CA GLU A 75 -9.75 4.80 -6.91
C GLU A 75 -10.83 5.68 -6.27
N GLY A 76 -11.92 5.88 -7.01
CA GLY A 76 -13.09 6.62 -6.56
C GLY A 76 -14.18 6.59 -7.64
N ASP A 77 -15.31 7.20 -7.36
CA ASP A 77 -16.38 7.39 -8.32
C ASP A 77 -16.91 8.84 -8.26
N PRO A 78 -16.31 9.75 -9.04
CA PRO A 78 -15.20 9.57 -10.00
C PRO A 78 -13.84 9.34 -9.34
N PRO A 79 -12.83 8.79 -10.08
CA PRO A 79 -11.46 8.67 -9.59
C PRO A 79 -10.89 10.04 -9.19
N GLU A 80 -10.11 10.07 -8.12
CA GLU A 80 -9.46 11.27 -7.64
C GLU A 80 -8.05 11.41 -8.20
N VAL A 81 -7.71 12.60 -8.71
CA VAL A 81 -6.37 12.95 -9.17
C VAL A 81 -5.82 14.06 -8.29
N ARG A 82 -4.68 13.79 -7.67
CA ARG A 82 -3.92 14.78 -6.88
C ARG A 82 -2.60 15.05 -7.57
N ILE A 83 -2.41 16.29 -8.01
CA ILE A 83 -1.14 16.78 -8.59
C ILE A 83 -0.37 17.47 -7.47
N GLU A 84 0.92 17.16 -7.33
CA GLU A 84 1.77 17.80 -6.34
C GLU A 84 2.00 19.27 -6.71
N PRO A 85 1.99 20.20 -5.72
CA PRO A 85 2.03 21.64 -6.01
C PRO A 85 3.29 22.09 -6.76
N ASP A 86 4.40 21.37 -6.60
CA ASP A 86 5.71 21.67 -7.17
C ASP A 86 6.09 20.80 -8.37
N TRP A 87 5.11 20.18 -9.03
CA TRP A 87 5.31 19.30 -10.19
C TRP A 87 6.11 19.97 -11.31
N ASP A 88 5.92 21.30 -11.52
CA ASP A 88 6.54 22.12 -12.57
C ASP A 88 8.01 22.43 -12.31
N ARG A 89 8.52 22.14 -11.10
CA ARG A 89 9.93 22.24 -10.77
C ARG A 89 10.76 21.05 -11.28
N ALA A 90 10.16 20.04 -11.89
CA ALA A 90 10.85 18.93 -12.53
C ALA A 90 11.26 19.33 -13.96
N PRO A 91 12.57 19.46 -14.28
CA PRO A 91 13.01 20.08 -15.53
C PRO A 91 12.58 19.31 -16.79
N ALA A 92 12.44 17.99 -16.68
CA ALA A 92 12.04 17.12 -17.78
C ALA A 92 10.52 16.99 -17.96
N VAL A 93 9.70 17.74 -17.17
CA VAL A 93 8.25 17.57 -17.13
C VAL A 93 7.55 18.78 -17.72
N SER A 94 6.90 18.58 -18.88
CA SER A 94 5.93 19.54 -19.41
C SER A 94 4.53 19.23 -18.90
N ARG A 95 3.64 20.23 -18.95
CA ARG A 95 2.24 20.02 -18.60
C ARG A 95 1.59 18.94 -19.48
N ALA A 96 1.86 18.94 -20.77
CA ALA A 96 1.33 17.94 -21.69
C ALA A 96 1.80 16.52 -21.35
N TRP A 97 3.07 16.38 -20.95
CA TRP A 97 3.59 15.10 -20.49
C TRP A 97 2.90 14.62 -19.22
N LEU A 98 2.75 15.50 -18.21
CA LEU A 98 2.06 15.17 -16.96
C LEU A 98 0.61 14.75 -17.22
N ASP A 99 -0.14 15.48 -18.04
CA ASP A 99 -1.52 15.16 -18.39
C ASP A 99 -1.65 13.80 -19.09
N ALA A 100 -0.68 13.47 -19.96
CA ALA A 100 -0.61 12.15 -20.61
C ALA A 100 -0.36 11.02 -19.60
N GLN A 101 0.55 11.22 -18.64
CA GLN A 101 0.85 10.23 -17.60
C GLN A 101 -0.32 10.06 -16.62
N VAL A 102 -0.98 11.15 -16.23
CA VAL A 102 -2.19 11.08 -15.39
C VAL A 102 -3.31 10.34 -16.13
N SER A 103 -3.50 10.59 -17.42
CA SER A 103 -4.50 9.88 -18.23
C SER A 103 -4.21 8.37 -18.31
N GLU A 104 -2.93 7.98 -18.43
CA GLU A 104 -2.55 6.56 -18.40
C GLU A 104 -2.77 5.95 -17.01
N ALA A 105 -2.43 6.69 -15.95
CA ALA A 105 -2.67 6.24 -14.56
C ALA A 105 -4.17 6.04 -14.28
N LEU A 106 -5.04 6.91 -14.78
CA LEU A 106 -6.50 6.76 -14.70
C LEU A 106 -6.99 5.49 -15.41
N ARG A 107 -6.50 5.24 -16.63
CA ARG A 107 -6.83 4.00 -17.36
C ARG A 107 -6.38 2.75 -16.62
N GLU A 108 -5.20 2.79 -16.01
CA GLU A 108 -4.69 1.66 -15.21
C GLU A 108 -5.52 1.43 -13.94
N VAL A 109 -5.89 2.49 -13.20
CA VAL A 109 -6.75 2.40 -12.01
C VAL A 109 -8.11 1.82 -12.39
N ASP A 110 -8.73 2.29 -13.48
CA ASP A 110 -10.01 1.78 -13.96
C ASP A 110 -9.93 0.30 -14.39
N ARG A 111 -8.86 -0.09 -15.11
CA ARG A 111 -8.61 -1.48 -15.48
C ARG A 111 -8.47 -2.37 -14.24
N ARG A 112 -7.73 -1.92 -13.22
CA ARG A 112 -7.60 -2.63 -11.94
C ARG A 112 -8.91 -2.68 -11.17
N ARG A 113 -9.66 -1.57 -11.14
CA ARG A 113 -10.98 -1.52 -10.49
C ARG A 113 -11.91 -2.60 -11.05
N ARG A 114 -12.02 -2.72 -12.38
CA ARG A 114 -12.83 -3.77 -13.03
C ARG A 114 -12.36 -5.16 -12.62
N ARG A 115 -11.06 -5.37 -12.51
CA ARG A 115 -10.48 -6.67 -12.18
C ARG A 115 -10.63 -7.05 -10.71
N TYR A 116 -10.37 -6.11 -9.79
CA TYR A 116 -10.36 -6.38 -8.36
C TYR A 116 -11.72 -6.21 -7.68
N ARG A 117 -12.63 -5.43 -8.25
CA ARG A 117 -13.92 -5.14 -7.63
C ARG A 117 -15.04 -6.09 -8.09
N ASP A 118 -15.03 -6.53 -9.35
CA ASP A 118 -16.09 -7.36 -9.94
C ASP A 118 -17.50 -6.94 -9.48
N GLY A 119 -17.78 -5.63 -9.49
CA GLY A 119 -19.03 -5.04 -9.01
C GLY A 119 -19.12 -4.79 -7.51
N ASN A 120 -18.19 -5.26 -6.70
CA ASN A 120 -18.18 -5.03 -5.25
C ASN A 120 -17.75 -3.60 -4.90
N ARG A 121 -18.38 -3.04 -3.86
CA ARG A 121 -18.00 -1.73 -3.33
C ARG A 121 -16.77 -1.83 -2.43
N PRO A 122 -15.90 -0.80 -2.40
CA PRO A 122 -14.80 -0.73 -1.44
C PRO A 122 -15.31 -0.83 0.00
N VAL A 123 -14.55 -1.49 0.85
CA VAL A 123 -14.84 -1.56 2.28
C VAL A 123 -14.57 -0.20 2.91
N SER A 124 -15.57 0.35 3.62
CA SER A 124 -15.41 1.66 4.25
C SER A 124 -14.54 1.59 5.50
N PRO A 125 -13.50 2.44 5.62
CA PRO A 125 -12.70 2.57 6.84
C PRO A 125 -13.32 3.53 7.87
N ALA A 126 -14.44 4.19 7.57
CA ALA A 126 -15.03 5.21 8.42
C ALA A 126 -15.29 4.73 9.85
N GLY A 127 -14.74 5.44 10.84
CA GLY A 127 -14.86 5.12 12.26
C GLY A 127 -14.18 3.82 12.70
N ARG A 128 -13.40 3.16 11.83
CA ARG A 128 -12.70 1.89 12.08
C ARG A 128 -11.18 2.10 12.12
N VAL A 129 -10.45 1.13 12.63
CA VAL A 129 -8.99 1.10 12.45
C VAL A 129 -8.68 0.66 11.03
N ALA A 130 -7.99 1.50 10.26
CA ALA A 130 -7.55 1.19 8.91
C ALA A 130 -6.07 0.75 8.93
N ILE A 131 -5.78 -0.48 8.52
CA ILE A 131 -4.42 -1.02 8.45
C ILE A 131 -4.02 -1.08 6.98
N VAL A 132 -3.08 -0.23 6.56
CA VAL A 132 -2.54 -0.18 5.19
C VAL A 132 -1.27 -1.02 5.13
N VAL A 133 -1.26 -2.01 4.26
CA VAL A 133 -0.22 -3.05 4.23
C VAL A 133 0.49 -3.10 2.87
N ASP A 134 1.81 -3.15 2.91
CA ASP A 134 2.66 -3.48 1.76
C ASP A 134 3.71 -4.53 2.16
N GLN A 135 4.39 -5.13 1.19
CA GLN A 135 5.49 -6.06 1.42
C GLN A 135 6.74 -5.38 2.00
N ALA A 136 6.92 -4.08 1.73
CA ALA A 136 8.02 -3.26 2.25
C ALA A 136 7.64 -1.78 2.22
N ILE A 137 8.06 -1.02 3.23
CA ILE A 137 7.94 0.44 3.26
C ILE A 137 9.29 1.06 2.85
N GLY A 138 9.40 1.38 1.55
CA GLY A 138 10.45 2.21 0.99
C GLY A 138 10.03 3.68 0.88
N PRO A 139 10.71 4.50 0.08
CA PRO A 139 10.29 5.89 -0.23
C PRO A 139 8.99 5.89 -1.07
N GLY A 140 8.11 4.93 -0.78
CA GLY A 140 6.94 4.53 -1.55
C GLY A 140 5.77 5.48 -1.45
N HIS A 141 5.54 6.25 -2.50
CA HIS A 141 4.42 7.17 -2.62
C HIS A 141 3.04 6.48 -2.69
N ALA A 142 2.98 5.18 -3.03
CA ALA A 142 1.74 4.42 -3.04
C ALA A 142 1.12 4.31 -1.64
N MET A 143 1.94 4.00 -0.62
CA MET A 143 1.52 3.98 0.78
C MET A 143 1.04 5.37 1.23
N ALA A 144 1.76 6.43 0.88
CA ALA A 144 1.38 7.81 1.21
C ALA A 144 0.03 8.19 0.57
N GLY A 145 -0.16 7.86 -0.72
CA GLY A 145 -1.42 8.06 -1.43
C GLY A 145 -2.58 7.31 -0.77
N ALA A 146 -2.36 6.03 -0.42
CA ALA A 146 -3.35 5.21 0.26
C ALA A 146 -3.74 5.78 1.63
N ILE A 147 -2.77 6.20 2.45
CA ILE A 147 -3.01 6.82 3.76
C ILE A 147 -3.83 8.11 3.62
N ARG A 148 -3.51 8.97 2.62
CA ARG A 148 -4.28 10.19 2.36
C ARG A 148 -5.74 9.89 2.02
N LEU A 149 -5.99 8.94 1.11
CA LEU A 149 -7.35 8.54 0.73
C LEU A 149 -8.14 8.01 1.92
N ILE A 150 -7.52 7.14 2.73
CA ILE A 150 -8.14 6.57 3.92
C ILE A 150 -8.46 7.65 4.94
N ARG A 151 -7.60 8.66 5.11
CA ARG A 151 -7.82 9.76 6.07
C ARG A 151 -9.06 10.58 5.73
N ASP A 152 -9.34 10.79 4.46
CA ASP A 152 -10.54 11.52 4.02
C ASP A 152 -11.84 10.77 4.38
N ALA A 153 -11.79 9.44 4.48
CA ALA A 153 -12.90 8.62 4.94
C ALA A 153 -13.08 8.59 6.48
N ARG A 154 -12.29 9.37 7.22
CA ARG A 154 -12.37 9.55 8.69
C ARG A 154 -12.32 8.24 9.47
N PRO A 155 -11.26 7.44 9.36
CA PRO A 155 -11.04 6.29 10.21
C PRO A 155 -10.80 6.73 11.66
N SER A 156 -10.98 5.83 12.63
CA SER A 156 -10.63 6.09 14.03
C SER A 156 -9.12 6.06 14.27
N MET A 157 -8.37 5.35 13.42
CA MET A 157 -6.92 5.21 13.47
C MET A 157 -6.41 4.71 12.13
N ILE A 158 -5.23 5.16 11.72
CA ILE A 158 -4.51 4.66 10.54
C ILE A 158 -3.21 4.00 10.98
N VAL A 159 -3.00 2.76 10.57
CA VAL A 159 -1.78 1.99 10.80
C VAL A 159 -1.11 1.70 9.45
N ALA A 160 0.13 2.12 9.29
CA ALA A 160 0.98 1.70 8.17
C ALA A 160 1.76 0.46 8.60
N ALA A 161 1.66 -0.63 7.86
CA ALA A 161 2.27 -1.89 8.24
C ALA A 161 3.04 -2.54 7.08
N ALA A 162 4.23 -3.06 7.34
CA ALA A 162 4.99 -3.88 6.41
C ALA A 162 6.01 -4.75 7.15
N PRO A 163 6.39 -5.92 6.62
CA PRO A 163 7.43 -6.75 7.22
C PRO A 163 8.78 -6.05 7.30
N VAL A 164 9.13 -5.24 6.31
CA VAL A 164 10.41 -4.51 6.23
C VAL A 164 10.17 -3.03 5.92
N ALA A 165 10.93 -2.15 6.53
CA ALA A 165 10.89 -0.72 6.25
C ALA A 165 12.30 -0.11 6.19
N ALA A 166 12.52 0.83 5.25
CA ALA A 166 13.62 1.76 5.36
C ALA A 166 13.39 2.67 6.56
N ARG A 167 14.40 2.92 7.38
CA ARG A 167 14.27 3.72 8.61
C ARG A 167 13.70 5.10 8.31
N ALA A 168 14.30 5.82 7.35
CA ALA A 168 13.83 7.14 6.96
C ALA A 168 12.35 7.14 6.49
N SER A 169 11.93 6.08 5.79
CA SER A 169 10.54 5.95 5.35
C SER A 169 9.59 5.64 6.51
N ALA A 170 9.98 4.78 7.44
CA ALA A 170 9.19 4.49 8.63
C ALA A 170 9.00 5.76 9.50
N ASP A 171 10.06 6.56 9.67
CA ASP A 171 10.03 7.81 10.41
C ASP A 171 9.15 8.87 9.70
N HIS A 172 9.21 8.92 8.35
CA HIS A 172 8.30 9.77 7.56
C HIS A 172 6.84 9.33 7.74
N PHE A 173 6.54 8.03 7.64
CA PHE A 173 5.17 7.54 7.80
C PHE A 173 4.64 7.67 9.22
N ALA A 174 5.50 7.73 10.24
CA ALA A 174 5.10 8.03 11.61
C ALA A 174 4.55 9.47 11.79
N GLN A 175 4.76 10.35 10.81
CA GLN A 175 4.20 11.72 10.81
C GLN A 175 2.83 11.79 10.11
N VAL A 176 2.49 10.81 9.29
CA VAL A 176 1.26 10.82 8.46
C VAL A 176 0.30 9.68 8.77
N ALA A 177 0.72 8.64 9.49
CA ALA A 177 -0.09 7.59 10.06
C ALA A 177 -0.07 7.70 11.59
N ASP A 178 -1.09 7.17 12.26
CA ASP A 178 -1.16 7.20 13.72
C ASP A 178 -0.23 6.15 14.37
N LYS A 179 0.11 5.10 13.61
CA LYS A 179 1.08 4.07 14.00
C LYS A 179 1.79 3.48 12.77
N VAL A 180 3.08 3.18 12.94
CA VAL A 180 3.85 2.39 11.95
C VAL A 180 4.32 1.11 12.62
N VAL A 181 3.98 -0.03 12.01
CA VAL A 181 4.37 -1.36 12.48
C VAL A 181 5.22 -2.05 11.43
N CYS A 182 6.44 -2.43 11.78
CA CYS A 182 7.32 -3.20 10.92
C CYS A 182 8.20 -4.14 11.75
N LEU A 183 8.46 -5.33 11.22
CA LEU A 183 9.28 -6.35 11.88
C LEU A 183 10.76 -6.01 11.82
N ARG A 184 11.19 -5.39 10.71
CA ARG A 184 12.61 -5.03 10.47
C ARG A 184 12.69 -3.59 9.97
N ARG A 185 13.63 -2.83 10.54
CA ARG A 185 13.98 -1.48 10.09
C ARG A 185 15.42 -1.49 9.59
N GLU A 186 15.58 -1.26 8.29
CA GLU A 186 16.87 -1.19 7.61
C GLU A 186 17.31 0.26 7.43
N ALA A 187 18.61 0.51 7.38
CA ALA A 187 19.10 1.86 7.04
C ALA A 187 18.60 2.26 5.63
N GLU A 188 18.75 1.34 4.68
CA GLU A 188 18.24 1.45 3.32
C GLU A 188 17.67 0.10 2.89
N LEU A 189 16.59 0.12 2.09
CA LEU A 189 16.04 -1.10 1.51
C LEU A 189 16.92 -1.53 0.32
N GLY A 190 17.40 -2.75 0.42
CA GLY A 190 18.01 -3.46 -0.70
C GLY A 190 16.96 -4.15 -1.59
N PRO A 191 17.42 -4.98 -2.54
CA PRO A 191 16.54 -5.86 -3.32
C PRO A 191 15.69 -6.74 -2.41
N LEU A 192 14.44 -7.02 -2.82
CA LEU A 192 13.48 -7.77 -1.99
C LEU A 192 13.90 -9.21 -1.70
N GLU A 193 14.72 -9.79 -2.58
CA GLU A 193 15.30 -11.11 -2.45
C GLU A 193 16.22 -11.25 -1.20
N ARG A 194 16.64 -10.13 -0.63
CA ARG A 194 17.37 -10.11 0.64
C ARG A 194 16.48 -10.37 1.85
N TYR A 195 15.18 -10.12 1.71
CA TYR A 195 14.20 -10.19 2.81
C TYR A 195 13.25 -11.37 2.70
N TYR A 196 13.08 -11.91 1.50
CA TYR A 196 12.17 -13.01 1.22
C TYR A 196 12.91 -14.11 0.45
N GLY A 197 12.89 -15.33 0.96
CA GLY A 197 13.43 -16.51 0.27
C GLY A 197 12.71 -16.75 -1.05
N GLU A 198 11.38 -16.55 -1.07
CA GLU A 198 10.57 -16.52 -2.26
C GLU A 198 10.09 -15.09 -2.53
N ALA A 199 10.87 -14.34 -3.32
CA ALA A 199 10.59 -12.95 -3.67
C ALA A 199 9.84 -12.79 -5.02
N GLN A 200 9.29 -13.87 -5.59
CA GLN A 200 8.59 -13.85 -6.88
C GLN A 200 7.49 -12.79 -6.91
N GLN A 201 7.27 -12.23 -8.10
CA GLN A 201 6.19 -11.26 -8.27
C GLN A 201 4.84 -11.96 -8.16
N ILE A 202 3.99 -11.45 -7.30
CA ILE A 202 2.61 -11.91 -7.15
C ILE A 202 1.81 -11.50 -8.39
N THR A 203 1.11 -12.45 -8.98
CA THR A 203 0.18 -12.21 -10.08
C THR A 203 -1.10 -11.53 -9.60
N HIS A 204 -1.88 -11.00 -10.53
CA HIS A 204 -3.20 -10.47 -10.19
C HIS A 204 -4.17 -11.57 -9.72
N GLU A 205 -4.02 -12.78 -10.23
CA GLU A 205 -4.88 -13.93 -9.88
C GLU A 205 -4.62 -14.37 -8.45
N GLU A 206 -3.36 -14.53 -8.05
CA GLU A 206 -2.99 -14.85 -6.66
C GLU A 206 -3.50 -13.77 -5.68
N ALA A 207 -3.43 -12.50 -6.06
CA ALA A 207 -3.97 -11.43 -5.21
C ALA A 207 -5.51 -11.48 -5.12
N LEU A 208 -6.21 -11.79 -6.21
CA LEU A 208 -7.67 -12.00 -6.22
C LEU A 208 -8.09 -13.20 -5.38
N ASP A 209 -7.36 -14.30 -5.45
CA ASP A 209 -7.58 -15.48 -4.62
C ASP A 209 -7.48 -15.15 -3.12
N CYS A 210 -6.51 -14.33 -2.72
CA CYS A 210 -6.42 -13.85 -1.33
C CYS A 210 -7.65 -13.04 -0.92
N LEU A 211 -8.10 -12.12 -1.78
CA LEU A 211 -9.28 -11.29 -1.50
C LEU A 211 -10.57 -12.12 -1.41
N ALA A 212 -10.72 -13.14 -2.26
CA ALA A 212 -11.91 -14.01 -2.27
C ALA A 212 -12.02 -14.95 -1.05
N ARG A 213 -10.91 -15.22 -0.36
CA ARG A 213 -10.86 -16.12 0.81
C ARG A 213 -11.18 -15.44 2.14
N VAL A 214 -11.19 -14.11 2.17
CA VAL A 214 -11.58 -13.36 3.38
C VAL A 214 -13.08 -13.08 3.30
N VAL A 215 -13.86 -13.74 4.13
CA VAL A 215 -15.31 -13.56 4.26
C VAL A 215 -15.61 -12.53 5.32
#